data_7a5390ac13326aa9a8eb8bf77974219d
#
_entry.id   7a5390ac13326aa9a8eb8bf77974219d
#
_cell.length_a   1.000
_cell.length_b   1.000
_cell.length_c   1.000
_cell.angle_alpha   90.00
_cell.angle_beta   90.00
_cell.angle_gamma   90.00
#
_symmetry.space_group_name_H-M   'P 1'
#
loop_
_entity.id
_entity.type
_entity.pdbx_description
1 polymer ?
#
loop_
_entity_poly.entity_id
_entity_poly.type
_entity_poly.pdbx_seq_one_letter_code
_entity_poly.pdbx_strand_id
1 'polypeptide(L)'
;MITDTKKIFGLLLSVGFSSIGFIAAITVTVLAAREVSNNPLFLGFPNAVGVGGAFLGTQMFYKISKKYSRLAALSLTFFVGALGSVVLFYSLIVDSFILLMIGALILGFGQSATLQSRYAASFVASEKFKATALSLAVWFSVFGSVFGPRLVSVYSDYFDNLFNSELIVGYIVAMVGMLFASASVLTFTTS
;
A
#
# COMPACT_ATOMS: atom_id res chain seq x y z
N MET A 1 11.71 -26.57 6.54
CA MET A 1 12.27 -25.55 7.43
C MET A 1 12.87 -24.35 6.68
N ILE A 2 13.75 -24.53 5.69
CA ILE A 2 14.35 -23.40 4.89
C ILE A 2 13.31 -22.72 4.01
N THR A 3 12.39 -23.46 3.40
CA THR A 3 11.33 -22.94 2.53
C THR A 3 10.35 -22.01 3.27
N ASP A 4 10.04 -22.33 4.52
CA ASP A 4 9.11 -21.53 5.33
C ASP A 4 9.74 -20.21 5.77
N THR A 5 11.05 -20.21 6.07
CA THR A 5 11.80 -18.97 6.43
C THR A 5 11.84 -17.99 5.27
N LYS A 6 12.07 -18.45 4.03
CA LYS A 6 12.04 -17.60 2.84
C LYS A 6 10.67 -16.97 2.63
N LYS A 7 9.60 -17.74 2.77
CA LYS A 7 8.22 -17.23 2.64
C LYS A 7 7.89 -16.19 3.70
N ILE A 8 8.28 -16.43 4.95
CA ILE A 8 8.10 -15.46 6.04
C ILE A 8 8.85 -14.16 5.71
N PHE A 9 10.10 -14.25 5.27
CA PHE A 9 10.91 -13.08 4.91
C PHE A 9 10.29 -12.28 3.76
N GLY A 10 9.81 -12.93 2.70
CA GLY A 10 9.10 -12.29 1.61
C GLY A 10 7.82 -11.56 2.06
N LEU A 11 7.07 -12.17 2.98
CA LEU A 11 5.88 -11.55 3.56
C LEU A 11 6.22 -10.36 4.47
N LEU A 12 7.31 -10.43 5.25
CA LEU A 12 7.78 -9.30 6.06
C LEU A 12 8.22 -8.12 5.18
N LEU A 13 8.98 -8.39 4.11
CA LEU A 13 9.37 -7.37 3.14
C LEU A 13 8.13 -6.73 2.47
N SER A 14 7.14 -7.54 2.10
CA SER A 14 5.91 -7.02 1.50
C SER A 14 5.16 -6.08 2.46
N VAL A 15 5.11 -6.39 3.75
CA VAL A 15 4.52 -5.51 4.77
C VAL A 15 5.32 -4.21 4.90
N GLY A 16 6.65 -4.28 4.92
CA GLY A 16 7.51 -3.10 5.03
C GLY A 16 7.33 -2.14 3.85
N PHE A 17 7.52 -2.65 2.62
CA PHE A 17 7.42 -1.83 1.42
C PHE A 17 6.00 -1.26 1.20
N SER A 18 4.97 -2.09 1.37
CA SER A 18 3.59 -1.61 1.22
C SER A 18 3.21 -0.57 2.28
N SER A 19 3.71 -0.72 3.52
CA SER A 19 3.47 0.26 4.58
C SER A 19 4.15 1.60 4.29
N ILE A 20 5.40 1.59 3.80
CA ILE A 20 6.09 2.82 3.36
C ILE A 20 5.26 3.52 2.28
N GLY A 21 4.86 2.80 1.24
CA GLY A 21 4.08 3.35 0.14
C GLY A 21 2.71 3.86 0.58
N PHE A 22 1.97 3.08 1.35
CA PHE A 22 0.64 3.45 1.81
C PHE A 22 0.67 4.70 2.72
N ILE A 23 1.60 4.76 3.67
CA ILE A 23 1.72 5.91 4.58
C ILE A 23 2.18 7.16 3.81
N ALA A 24 3.10 7.04 2.85
CA ALA A 24 3.48 8.15 1.97
C ALA A 24 2.27 8.72 1.22
N ALA A 25 1.45 7.86 0.60
CA ALA A 25 0.24 8.30 -0.11
C ALA A 25 -0.76 8.98 0.83
N ILE A 26 -1.07 8.38 1.99
CA ILE A 26 -2.08 8.92 2.90
C ILE A 26 -1.65 10.30 3.46
N THR A 27 -0.34 10.50 3.65
CA THR A 27 0.21 11.78 4.12
C THR A 27 -0.09 12.92 3.14
N VAL A 28 0.04 12.68 1.84
CA VAL A 28 -0.21 13.71 0.81
C VAL A 28 -1.67 13.79 0.38
N THR A 29 -2.47 12.74 0.56
CA THR A 29 -3.85 12.68 0.04
C THR A 29 -4.77 13.76 0.64
N VAL A 30 -4.59 14.12 1.91
CA VAL A 30 -5.37 15.20 2.54
C VAL A 30 -5.01 16.56 1.94
N LEU A 31 -3.73 16.79 1.68
CA LEU A 31 -3.25 18.02 1.03
C LEU A 31 -3.70 18.07 -0.42
N ALA A 32 -3.60 16.96 -1.15
CA ALA A 32 -4.10 16.81 -2.52
C ALA A 32 -5.61 17.10 -2.61
N ALA A 33 -6.40 16.62 -1.66
CA ALA A 33 -7.82 16.92 -1.59
C ALA A 33 -8.08 18.42 -1.40
N ARG A 34 -7.23 19.11 -0.65
CA ARG A 34 -7.34 20.56 -0.46
C ARG A 34 -7.02 21.31 -1.75
N GLU A 35 -5.98 20.93 -2.47
CA GLU A 35 -5.60 21.58 -3.75
C GLU A 35 -6.69 21.40 -4.80
N VAL A 36 -7.17 20.16 -4.98
CA VAL A 36 -8.09 19.81 -6.08
C VAL A 36 -9.55 20.20 -5.79
N SER A 37 -10.02 20.20 -4.52
CA SER A 37 -11.44 20.50 -4.21
C SER A 37 -11.73 21.95 -3.86
N ASN A 38 -10.73 22.72 -3.44
CA ASN A 38 -10.88 24.09 -2.90
C ASN A 38 -11.92 24.21 -1.76
N ASN A 39 -12.35 23.09 -1.15
CA ASN A 39 -13.37 23.08 -0.11
C ASN A 39 -12.94 22.26 1.11
N PRO A 40 -12.79 22.88 2.29
CA PRO A 40 -12.35 22.20 3.51
C PRO A 40 -13.23 21.02 3.95
N LEU A 41 -14.50 20.98 3.56
CA LEU A 41 -15.41 19.89 3.90
C LEU A 41 -15.04 18.56 3.26
N PHE A 42 -14.30 18.58 2.16
CA PHE A 42 -13.93 17.36 1.41
C PHE A 42 -12.56 16.78 1.75
N LEU A 43 -11.80 17.38 2.67
CA LEU A 43 -10.43 16.96 3.00
C LEU A 43 -10.33 15.50 3.49
N GLY A 44 -11.30 15.05 4.25
CA GLY A 44 -11.32 13.68 4.79
C GLY A 44 -11.93 12.64 3.86
N PHE A 45 -12.63 13.04 2.81
CA PHE A 45 -13.36 12.13 1.93
C PHE A 45 -12.49 11.09 1.23
N PRO A 46 -11.33 11.45 0.63
CA PRO A 46 -10.48 10.45 -0.02
C PRO A 46 -10.03 9.34 0.94
N ASN A 47 -9.66 9.70 2.16
CA ASN A 47 -9.25 8.71 3.17
C ASN A 47 -10.43 7.82 3.60
N ALA A 48 -11.63 8.37 3.76
CA ALA A 48 -12.83 7.59 4.06
C ALA A 48 -13.19 6.62 2.92
N VAL A 49 -13.10 7.08 1.67
CA VAL A 49 -13.27 6.25 0.48
C VAL A 49 -12.20 5.16 0.39
N GLY A 50 -10.95 5.47 0.76
CA GLY A 50 -9.86 4.49 0.86
C GLY A 50 -10.16 3.36 1.86
N VAL A 51 -10.76 3.67 2.99
CA VAL A 51 -11.23 2.64 3.95
C VAL A 51 -12.30 1.74 3.33
N GLY A 52 -13.25 2.32 2.58
CA GLY A 52 -14.21 1.57 1.77
C GLY A 52 -13.51 0.66 0.75
N GLY A 53 -12.46 1.16 0.10
CA GLY A 53 -11.60 0.40 -0.80
C GLY A 53 -10.92 -0.78 -0.11
N ALA A 54 -10.43 -0.61 1.12
CA ALA A 54 -9.84 -1.68 1.90
C ALA A 54 -10.86 -2.78 2.25
N PHE A 55 -12.10 -2.41 2.54
CA PHE A 55 -13.19 -3.37 2.72
C PHE A 55 -13.44 -4.18 1.44
N LEU A 56 -13.58 -3.52 0.29
CA LEU A 56 -13.76 -4.20 -1.00
C LEU A 56 -12.54 -5.05 -1.37
N GLY A 57 -11.35 -4.56 -1.11
CA GLY A 57 -10.10 -5.29 -1.30
C GLY A 57 -10.02 -6.59 -0.49
N THR A 58 -10.53 -6.57 0.75
CA THR A 58 -10.62 -7.77 1.58
C THR A 58 -11.58 -8.80 0.98
N GLN A 59 -12.72 -8.38 0.43
CA GLN A 59 -13.66 -9.27 -0.26
C GLN A 59 -13.04 -9.87 -1.54
N MET A 60 -12.34 -9.04 -2.32
CA MET A 60 -11.61 -9.49 -3.50
C MET A 60 -10.53 -10.51 -3.12
N PHE A 61 -9.70 -10.20 -2.12
CA PHE A 61 -8.68 -11.10 -1.59
C PHE A 61 -9.28 -12.46 -1.20
N TYR A 62 -10.38 -12.47 -0.45
CA TYR A 62 -11.05 -13.71 -0.04
C TYR A 62 -11.50 -14.56 -1.23
N LYS A 63 -12.16 -13.94 -2.24
CA LYS A 63 -12.61 -14.66 -3.44
C LYS A 63 -11.45 -15.25 -4.23
N ILE A 64 -10.36 -14.49 -4.42
CA ILE A 64 -9.19 -14.95 -5.17
C ILE A 64 -8.44 -16.03 -4.40
N SER A 65 -8.28 -15.90 -3.08
CA SER A 65 -7.58 -16.87 -2.25
C SER A 65 -8.28 -18.23 -2.21
N LYS A 66 -9.61 -18.25 -2.34
CA LYS A 66 -10.37 -19.50 -2.49
C LYS A 66 -10.17 -20.18 -3.83
N LYS A 67 -10.01 -19.40 -4.91
CA LYS A 67 -9.94 -19.93 -6.27
C LYS A 67 -8.53 -20.34 -6.68
N TYR A 68 -7.52 -19.64 -6.23
CA TYR A 68 -6.12 -19.85 -6.62
C TYR A 68 -5.23 -20.18 -5.42
N SER A 69 -4.59 -19.17 -4.85
CA SER A 69 -3.78 -19.31 -3.65
C SER A 69 -3.80 -18.02 -2.84
N ARG A 70 -3.49 -18.14 -1.54
CA ARG A 70 -3.41 -16.97 -0.65
C ARG A 70 -2.34 -15.97 -1.09
N LEU A 71 -1.22 -16.46 -1.57
CA LEU A 71 -0.07 -15.66 -2.01
C LEU A 71 -0.34 -14.96 -3.35
N ALA A 72 -0.97 -15.66 -4.30
CA ALA A 72 -1.42 -15.03 -5.54
C ALA A 72 -2.47 -13.93 -5.28
N ALA A 73 -3.38 -14.17 -4.34
CA ALA A 73 -4.35 -13.15 -3.92
C ALA A 73 -3.67 -11.91 -3.33
N LEU A 74 -2.66 -12.08 -2.46
CA LEU A 74 -1.88 -10.97 -1.90
C LEU A 74 -1.18 -10.17 -2.99
N SER A 75 -0.42 -10.85 -3.85
CA SER A 75 0.32 -10.19 -4.92
C SER A 75 -0.60 -9.39 -5.86
N LEU A 76 -1.71 -9.99 -6.29
CA LEU A 76 -2.67 -9.31 -7.15
C LEU A 76 -3.32 -8.10 -6.45
N THR A 77 -3.65 -8.22 -5.16
CA THR A 77 -4.25 -7.12 -4.40
C THR A 77 -3.25 -5.97 -4.19
N PHE A 78 -1.97 -6.25 -3.98
CA PHE A 78 -0.92 -5.23 -3.98
C PHE A 78 -0.77 -4.56 -5.35
N PHE A 79 -0.79 -5.34 -6.42
CA PHE A 79 -0.71 -4.81 -7.78
C PHE A 79 -1.87 -3.86 -8.09
N VAL A 80 -3.10 -4.22 -7.69
CA VAL A 80 -4.27 -3.33 -7.80
C VAL A 80 -4.05 -2.05 -6.99
N GLY A 81 -3.50 -2.14 -5.76
CA GLY A 81 -3.13 -0.98 -4.97
C GLY A 81 -2.12 -0.05 -5.67
N ALA A 82 -1.13 -0.63 -6.36
CA ALA A 82 -0.18 0.14 -7.18
C ALA A 82 -0.87 0.89 -8.32
N LEU A 83 -1.84 0.27 -9.01
CA LEU A 83 -2.65 0.95 -10.02
C LEU A 83 -3.46 2.11 -9.42
N GLY A 84 -3.96 1.95 -8.19
CA GLY A 84 -4.60 3.05 -7.45
C GLY A 84 -3.68 4.25 -7.26
N SER A 85 -2.40 4.01 -6.95
CA SER A 85 -1.39 5.06 -6.83
C SER A 85 -1.14 5.79 -8.16
N VAL A 86 -1.18 5.10 -9.29
CA VAL A 86 -1.10 5.71 -10.63
C VAL A 86 -2.30 6.63 -10.89
N VAL A 87 -3.51 6.21 -10.52
CA VAL A 87 -4.71 7.04 -10.67
C VAL A 87 -4.63 8.27 -9.78
N LEU A 88 -4.13 8.13 -8.53
CA LEU A 88 -3.89 9.26 -7.62
C LEU A 88 -2.85 10.24 -8.18
N PHE A 89 -1.75 9.74 -8.72
CA PHE A 89 -0.76 10.56 -9.41
C PHE A 89 -1.40 11.37 -10.55
N TYR A 90 -2.18 10.71 -11.41
CA TYR A 90 -2.81 11.36 -12.54
C TYR A 90 -3.90 12.36 -12.12
N SER A 91 -4.55 12.14 -10.97
CA SER A 91 -5.60 13.04 -10.45
C SER A 91 -5.07 14.44 -10.13
N LEU A 92 -3.80 14.57 -9.71
CA LEU A 92 -3.14 15.86 -9.48
C LEU A 92 -2.78 16.56 -10.79
N ILE A 93 -2.39 15.80 -11.82
CA ILE A 93 -2.03 16.39 -13.13
C ILE A 93 -3.26 17.01 -13.82
N VAL A 94 -4.44 16.40 -13.65
CA VAL A 94 -5.68 16.86 -14.29
C VAL A 94 -6.61 17.63 -13.34
N ASP A 95 -6.17 17.91 -12.12
CA ASP A 95 -6.93 18.63 -11.07
C ASP A 95 -8.33 18.03 -10.85
N SER A 96 -8.44 16.68 -10.83
CA SER A 96 -9.73 15.99 -10.75
C SER A 96 -9.97 15.34 -9.39
N PHE A 97 -10.90 15.92 -8.62
CA PHE A 97 -11.33 15.36 -7.34
C PHE A 97 -11.99 13.97 -7.49
N ILE A 98 -12.70 13.73 -8.59
CA ILE A 98 -13.32 12.41 -8.86
C ILE A 98 -12.24 11.34 -9.06
N LEU A 99 -11.18 11.65 -9.82
CA LEU A 99 -10.05 10.73 -9.98
C LEU A 99 -9.31 10.49 -8.67
N LEU A 100 -9.19 11.51 -7.82
CA LEU A 100 -8.63 11.38 -6.48
C LEU A 100 -9.43 10.38 -5.64
N MET A 101 -10.78 10.44 -5.69
CA MET A 101 -11.65 9.49 -5.01
C MET A 101 -11.48 8.06 -5.55
N ILE A 102 -11.48 7.89 -6.87
CA ILE A 102 -11.32 6.58 -7.52
C ILE A 102 -9.94 5.99 -7.17
N GLY A 103 -8.89 6.80 -7.25
CA GLY A 103 -7.54 6.39 -6.90
C GLY A 103 -7.41 5.97 -5.44
N ALA A 104 -8.02 6.74 -4.51
CA ALA A 104 -8.05 6.41 -3.09
C ALA A 104 -8.80 5.10 -2.81
N LEU A 105 -9.94 4.87 -3.49
CA LEU A 105 -10.68 3.61 -3.42
C LEU A 105 -9.78 2.43 -3.82
N ILE A 106 -9.12 2.54 -4.97
CA ILE A 106 -8.28 1.46 -5.51
C ILE A 106 -7.02 1.27 -4.66
N LEU A 107 -6.39 2.33 -4.16
CA LEU A 107 -5.25 2.24 -3.23
C LEU A 107 -5.62 1.47 -1.95
N GLY A 108 -6.87 1.61 -1.48
CA GLY A 108 -7.41 0.87 -0.34
C GLY A 108 -7.30 -0.65 -0.48
N PHE A 109 -7.35 -1.19 -1.71
CA PHE A 109 -7.08 -2.63 -1.94
C PHE A 109 -5.68 -3.01 -1.47
N GLY A 110 -4.66 -2.19 -1.79
CA GLY A 110 -3.29 -2.40 -1.30
C GLY A 110 -3.19 -2.40 0.22
N GLN A 111 -3.95 -1.52 0.91
CA GLN A 111 -4.03 -1.51 2.37
C GLN A 111 -4.56 -2.85 2.91
N SER A 112 -5.60 -3.40 2.30
CA SER A 112 -6.14 -4.70 2.72
C SER A 112 -5.11 -5.82 2.58
N ALA A 113 -4.30 -5.81 1.50
CA ALA A 113 -3.22 -6.76 1.30
C ALA A 113 -2.14 -6.65 2.38
N THR A 114 -1.77 -5.42 2.77
CA THR A 114 -0.81 -5.18 3.88
C THR A 114 -1.28 -5.82 5.17
N LEU A 115 -2.56 -5.65 5.53
CA LEU A 115 -3.15 -6.25 6.71
C LEU A 115 -3.17 -7.79 6.63
N GLN A 116 -3.55 -8.33 5.47
CA GLN A 116 -3.59 -9.78 5.25
C GLN A 116 -2.18 -10.41 5.24
N SER A 117 -1.16 -9.70 4.77
CA SER A 117 0.24 -10.17 4.77
C SER A 117 0.79 -10.38 6.18
N ARG A 118 0.41 -9.53 7.15
CA ARG A 118 0.79 -9.72 8.57
C ARG A 118 0.29 -11.04 9.10
N TYR A 119 -0.98 -11.36 8.85
CA TYR A 119 -1.56 -12.65 9.26
C TYR A 119 -0.98 -13.82 8.45
N ALA A 120 -0.72 -13.64 7.16
CA ALA A 120 -0.11 -14.66 6.33
C ALA A 120 1.27 -15.07 6.86
N ALA A 121 2.09 -14.13 7.33
CA ALA A 121 3.38 -14.41 7.94
C ALA A 121 3.25 -15.31 9.19
N SER A 122 2.25 -15.09 10.04
CA SER A 122 2.01 -15.94 11.21
C SER A 122 1.49 -17.33 10.85
N PHE A 123 0.73 -17.46 9.75
CA PHE A 123 0.23 -18.77 9.29
C PHE A 123 1.32 -19.67 8.69
N VAL A 124 2.32 -19.07 8.04
CA VAL A 124 3.47 -19.80 7.48
C VAL A 124 4.46 -20.19 8.57
N ALA A 125 4.51 -19.46 9.67
CA ALA A 125 5.38 -19.76 10.80
C ALA A 125 4.92 -21.02 11.55
N SER A 126 5.89 -21.80 12.08
CA SER A 126 5.58 -22.91 12.98
C SER A 126 4.88 -22.42 14.25
N GLU A 127 4.11 -23.28 14.91
CA GLU A 127 3.31 -22.96 16.11
C GLU A 127 4.11 -22.15 17.14
N LYS A 128 5.36 -22.56 17.41
CA LYS A 128 6.26 -21.92 18.36
C LYS A 128 6.63 -20.48 17.99
N PHE A 129 6.62 -20.13 16.69
CA PHE A 129 7.08 -18.84 16.17
C PHE A 129 5.97 -17.94 15.59
N LYS A 130 4.70 -18.34 15.69
CA LYS A 130 3.56 -17.56 15.17
C LYS A 130 3.50 -16.14 15.75
N ALA A 131 3.61 -16.02 17.05
CA ALA A 131 3.58 -14.74 17.74
C ALA A 131 4.77 -13.85 17.31
N THR A 132 5.96 -14.44 17.20
CA THR A 132 7.18 -13.74 16.76
C THR A 132 7.03 -13.25 15.32
N ALA A 133 6.52 -14.06 14.41
CA ALA A 133 6.30 -13.66 13.01
C ALA A 133 5.30 -12.52 12.90
N LEU A 134 4.21 -12.55 13.68
CA LEU A 134 3.24 -11.46 13.72
C LEU A 134 3.85 -10.17 14.28
N SER A 135 4.61 -10.27 15.38
CA SER A 135 5.31 -9.13 15.98
C SER A 135 6.31 -8.50 15.02
N LEU A 136 7.09 -9.32 14.31
CA LEU A 136 8.02 -8.84 13.29
C LEU A 136 7.27 -8.12 12.14
N ALA A 137 6.14 -8.66 11.68
CA ALA A 137 5.34 -8.01 10.65
C ALA A 137 4.80 -6.64 11.11
N VAL A 138 4.40 -6.51 12.39
CA VAL A 138 4.02 -5.22 12.96
C VAL A 138 5.22 -4.28 13.01
N TRP A 139 6.40 -4.73 13.44
CA TRP A 139 7.63 -3.94 13.43
C TRP A 139 8.00 -3.45 12.03
N PHE A 140 7.93 -4.32 11.02
CA PHE A 140 8.16 -3.91 9.62
C PHE A 140 7.18 -2.83 9.16
N SER A 141 5.95 -2.82 9.65
CA SER A 141 5.00 -1.75 9.33
C SER A 141 5.30 -0.42 10.05
N VAL A 142 5.95 -0.45 11.21
CA VAL A 142 6.41 0.76 11.89
C VAL A 142 7.47 1.51 11.06
N PHE A 143 8.34 0.78 10.36
CA PHE A 143 9.25 1.41 9.40
C PHE A 143 8.49 2.24 8.35
N GLY A 144 7.33 1.78 7.89
CA GLY A 144 6.48 2.53 6.98
C GLY A 144 6.04 3.88 7.53
N SER A 145 5.69 3.92 8.81
CA SER A 145 5.26 5.15 9.48
C SER A 145 6.38 6.22 9.57
N VAL A 146 7.62 5.77 9.63
CA VAL A 146 8.79 6.66 9.74
C VAL A 146 9.33 7.03 8.35
N PHE A 147 9.53 6.03 7.49
CA PHE A 147 10.18 6.22 6.20
C PHE A 147 9.22 6.79 5.13
N GLY A 148 7.92 6.50 5.19
CA GLY A 148 6.95 7.02 4.22
C GLY A 148 6.95 8.56 4.15
N PRO A 149 6.61 9.28 5.23
CA PRO A 149 6.63 10.74 5.24
C PRO A 149 8.04 11.32 5.02
N ARG A 150 9.10 10.63 5.49
CA ARG A 150 10.48 11.07 5.28
C ARG A 150 10.86 11.09 3.80
N LEU A 151 10.50 10.05 3.05
CA LEU A 151 10.75 10.02 1.61
C LEU A 151 9.98 11.14 0.89
N VAL A 152 8.74 11.41 1.29
CA VAL A 152 7.98 12.54 0.74
C VAL A 152 8.73 13.84 0.99
N SER A 153 9.12 14.12 2.23
CA SER A 153 9.81 15.37 2.59
C SER A 153 11.17 15.56 1.91
N VAL A 154 11.93 14.47 1.69
CA VAL A 154 13.28 14.57 1.08
C VAL A 154 13.20 14.83 -0.43
N TYR A 155 12.18 14.30 -1.10
CA TYR A 155 12.07 14.37 -2.55
C TYR A 155 11.01 15.36 -3.05
N SER A 156 10.26 16.04 -2.17
CA SER A 156 9.22 17.01 -2.54
C SER A 156 9.73 18.07 -3.50
N ASP A 157 10.82 18.76 -3.17
CA ASP A 157 11.38 19.83 -3.98
C ASP A 157 11.83 19.37 -5.38
N TYR A 158 12.38 18.15 -5.47
CA TYR A 158 12.78 17.57 -6.75
C TYR A 158 11.57 17.33 -7.67
N PHE A 159 10.49 16.77 -7.13
CA PHE A 159 9.28 16.48 -7.89
C PHE A 159 8.43 17.73 -8.16
N ASP A 160 8.49 18.72 -7.29
CA ASP A 160 7.87 20.02 -7.54
C ASP A 160 8.48 20.70 -8.79
N ASN A 161 9.80 20.71 -8.90
CA ASN A 161 10.50 21.22 -10.09
C ASN A 161 10.15 20.45 -11.38
N LEU A 162 9.77 19.19 -11.29
CA LEU A 162 9.50 18.35 -12.47
C LEU A 162 8.02 18.35 -12.88
N PHE A 163 7.09 18.39 -11.92
CA PHE A 163 5.66 18.19 -12.13
C PHE A 163 4.79 19.34 -11.61
N ASN A 164 5.40 20.37 -11.04
CA ASN A 164 4.69 21.53 -10.46
C ASN A 164 3.74 21.13 -9.31
N SER A 165 4.07 20.05 -8.59
CA SER A 165 3.37 19.61 -7.38
C SER A 165 4.28 18.75 -6.51
N GLU A 166 4.55 19.20 -5.30
CA GLU A 166 5.34 18.48 -4.31
C GLU A 166 4.65 17.21 -3.78
N LEU A 167 3.33 17.10 -3.95
CA LEU A 167 2.53 15.99 -3.44
C LEU A 167 2.64 14.72 -4.28
N ILE A 168 3.02 14.84 -5.53
CA ILE A 168 3.16 13.73 -6.49
C ILE A 168 4.11 12.64 -5.98
N VAL A 169 5.17 13.03 -5.27
CA VAL A 169 6.15 12.10 -4.71
C VAL A 169 5.52 11.03 -3.82
N GLY A 170 4.51 11.38 -3.02
CA GLY A 170 3.81 10.43 -2.16
C GLY A 170 3.15 9.29 -2.93
N TYR A 171 2.60 9.60 -4.10
CA TYR A 171 1.96 8.59 -4.97
C TYR A 171 2.97 7.75 -5.73
N ILE A 172 4.12 8.32 -6.12
CA ILE A 172 5.22 7.55 -6.72
C ILE A 172 5.81 6.58 -5.70
N VAL A 173 6.05 7.01 -4.48
CA VAL A 173 6.53 6.14 -3.39
C VAL A 173 5.51 5.03 -3.10
N ALA A 174 4.21 5.33 -3.15
CA ALA A 174 3.16 4.35 -2.98
C ALA A 174 3.15 3.31 -4.11
N MET A 175 3.23 3.75 -5.35
CA MET A 175 3.30 2.87 -6.51
C MET A 175 4.49 1.90 -6.41
N VAL A 176 5.68 2.45 -6.18
CA VAL A 176 6.93 1.67 -6.07
C VAL A 176 6.85 0.71 -4.87
N GLY A 177 6.41 1.17 -3.71
CA GLY A 177 6.26 0.35 -2.51
C GLY A 177 5.29 -0.82 -2.71
N MET A 178 4.13 -0.58 -3.35
CA MET A 178 3.15 -1.63 -3.65
C MET A 178 3.64 -2.63 -4.70
N LEU A 179 4.38 -2.17 -5.72
CA LEU A 179 4.99 -3.05 -6.72
C LEU A 179 6.07 -3.94 -6.10
N PHE A 180 6.94 -3.38 -5.26
CA PHE A 180 7.93 -4.17 -4.53
C PHE A 180 7.28 -5.16 -3.56
N ALA A 181 6.18 -4.79 -2.90
CA ALA A 181 5.41 -5.69 -2.06
C ALA A 181 4.83 -6.86 -2.87
N SER A 182 4.23 -6.57 -4.03
CA SER A 182 3.71 -7.59 -4.96
C SER A 182 4.81 -8.55 -5.43
N ALA A 183 5.95 -8.00 -5.87
CA ALA A 183 7.10 -8.78 -6.32
C ALA A 183 7.70 -9.63 -5.21
N SER A 184 7.83 -9.10 -3.98
CA SER A 184 8.34 -9.84 -2.82
C SER A 184 7.49 -11.06 -2.49
N VAL A 185 6.16 -10.94 -2.58
CA VAL A 185 5.26 -12.10 -2.38
C VAL A 185 5.49 -13.14 -3.46
N LEU A 186 5.62 -12.77 -4.73
CA LEU A 186 5.80 -13.72 -5.84
C LEU A 186 7.16 -14.41 -5.78
N THR A 187 8.25 -13.67 -5.66
CA THR A 187 9.62 -14.21 -5.75
C THR A 187 9.98 -15.17 -4.63
N PHE A 188 9.60 -14.84 -3.38
CA PHE A 188 9.93 -15.65 -2.20
C PHE A 188 8.94 -16.79 -1.93
N THR A 189 7.85 -16.87 -2.69
CA THR A 189 6.82 -17.88 -2.49
C THR A 189 6.77 -18.93 -3.60
N THR A 190 7.33 -18.64 -4.77
CA THR A 190 7.46 -19.57 -5.90
C THR A 190 8.73 -20.44 -5.84
N SER A 191 9.65 -20.14 -4.94
CA SER A 191 10.88 -20.91 -4.64
C SER A 191 10.66 -21.84 -3.44
#